data_3929ae880a920682c51c8dc601b48ad5
#
_entry.id   3929ae880a920682c51c8dc601b48ad5
#
_cell.length_a   1.000
_cell.length_b   1.000
_cell.length_c   1.000
_cell.angle_alpha   90.00
_cell.angle_beta   90.00
_cell.angle_gamma   90.00
#
_symmetry.space_group_name_H-M   'P 1'
#
loop_
_entity.id
_entity.type
_entity.pdbx_description
1 polymer ?
#
loop_
_entity_poly.entity_id
_entity_poly.type
_entity_poly.pdbx_seq_one_letter_code
_entity_poly.pdbx_strand_id
1 'polypeptide(L)'
;MTVTKENIKDFTEKYAQICRKNDTVEKELFTEYGVKRGLRDLNGKGVLTGITNISRVESSKIVDGKSVPCEGRLYFRGYKIQDLVNGFMSENRFGFEEVAYLLLFGELQSEDNLTEFKKMMAVSRRLPTNFVRDVIMKAPSEDIMNTLYKCVLTLASYDKNMSDTSVENVIRQSINLISTFPMISVYGYHAYNHYKRNKSLYIHRPKPELSTSENIIRMLRPDKKYTELEAKVLDLALVLHMEHGGGNNSTFTTRVVTSSGSDTYATISAALSSLKGPRHGGANIKVVEMFKDIKHNVHDITDRDEVKEYLRKILNKEVFNRQGLIYGMGHAVYSISDPRAEIFKSFVEKLATEKGRTKDFNLYSMIETLAPQVIAEERQIYKGVSANVDFYSGLVYSMLDIPEELFTPMFAIARIVGWSAHRIEEIITADKIMRPAYVSNCDYYDYTNIEER
;
A
#
# COMPACT_ATOMS: atom_id res chain seq x y z
N MET A 1 -36.70 -18.17 -24.15
CA MET A 1 -35.90 -17.14 -24.81
C MET A 1 -34.45 -17.43 -24.54
N THR A 2 -33.60 -17.60 -25.57
CA THR A 2 -32.15 -17.78 -25.38
C THR A 2 -31.53 -16.40 -25.16
N VAL A 3 -30.97 -16.19 -23.99
CA VAL A 3 -30.30 -14.91 -23.65
C VAL A 3 -28.98 -14.85 -24.41
N THR A 4 -28.83 -13.89 -25.32
CA THR A 4 -27.61 -13.63 -26.08
C THR A 4 -26.71 -12.62 -25.36
N LYS A 5 -25.43 -12.50 -25.76
CA LYS A 5 -24.52 -11.47 -25.21
C LYS A 5 -25.04 -10.04 -25.49
N GLU A 6 -25.71 -9.84 -26.60
CA GLU A 6 -26.31 -8.57 -27.01
C GLU A 6 -27.47 -8.21 -26.06
N ASN A 7 -28.38 -9.16 -25.76
CA ASN A 7 -29.45 -8.95 -24.79
C ASN A 7 -28.94 -8.59 -23.40
N ILE A 8 -27.79 -9.17 -22.98
CA ILE A 8 -27.15 -8.82 -21.69
C ILE A 8 -26.63 -7.38 -21.74
N LYS A 9 -26.01 -6.96 -22.85
CA LYS A 9 -25.49 -5.59 -23.00
C LYS A 9 -26.62 -4.57 -22.93
N ASP A 10 -27.67 -4.75 -23.74
CA ASP A 10 -28.81 -3.83 -23.77
C ASP A 10 -29.50 -3.73 -22.40
N PHE A 11 -29.66 -4.88 -21.72
CA PHE A 11 -30.19 -4.94 -20.37
C PHE A 11 -29.31 -4.12 -19.41
N THR A 12 -27.98 -4.36 -19.43
CA THR A 12 -27.06 -3.67 -18.51
C THR A 12 -26.99 -2.16 -18.77
N GLU A 13 -27.02 -1.73 -20.04
CA GLU A 13 -27.03 -0.29 -20.39
C GLU A 13 -28.33 0.40 -19.93
N LYS A 14 -29.50 -0.22 -20.18
CA LYS A 14 -30.80 0.29 -19.72
C LYS A 14 -30.82 0.47 -18.19
N TYR A 15 -30.47 -0.60 -17.45
CA TYR A 15 -30.58 -0.55 -16.00
C TYR A 15 -29.48 0.30 -15.35
N ALA A 16 -28.30 0.45 -15.99
CA ALA A 16 -27.28 1.40 -15.54
C ALA A 16 -27.76 2.85 -15.59
N GLN A 17 -28.60 3.21 -16.57
CA GLN A 17 -29.21 4.55 -16.62
C GLN A 17 -30.21 4.75 -15.47
N ILE A 18 -31.04 3.74 -15.17
CA ILE A 18 -31.97 3.77 -14.04
C ILE A 18 -31.22 3.93 -12.72
N CYS A 19 -30.13 3.14 -12.49
CA CYS A 19 -29.30 3.28 -11.30
C CYS A 19 -28.69 4.69 -11.20
N ARG A 20 -28.13 5.25 -12.29
CA ARG A 20 -27.58 6.61 -12.25
C ARG A 20 -28.61 7.66 -11.86
N LYS A 21 -29.85 7.52 -12.33
CA LYS A 21 -30.93 8.42 -11.97
C LYS A 21 -31.35 8.32 -10.49
N ASN A 22 -31.45 7.09 -9.98
CA ASN A 22 -31.99 6.85 -8.64
C ASN A 22 -30.93 6.92 -7.52
N ASP A 23 -29.65 6.61 -7.84
CA ASP A 23 -28.58 6.51 -6.84
C ASP A 23 -27.69 7.76 -6.78
N THR A 24 -28.02 8.81 -7.57
CA THR A 24 -27.28 10.08 -7.49
C THR A 24 -27.72 10.86 -6.26
N VAL A 25 -26.76 11.14 -5.37
CA VAL A 25 -26.93 12.01 -4.22
C VAL A 25 -26.29 13.37 -4.55
N GLU A 26 -27.09 14.44 -4.48
CA GLU A 26 -26.65 15.80 -4.76
C GLU A 26 -25.55 16.23 -3.79
N LYS A 27 -24.53 16.94 -4.30
CA LYS A 27 -23.33 17.29 -3.49
C LYS A 27 -23.67 18.24 -2.35
N GLU A 28 -24.64 19.08 -2.53
CA GLU A 28 -25.13 20.09 -1.61
C GLU A 28 -25.66 19.46 -0.32
N LEU A 29 -26.34 18.31 -0.42
CA LEU A 29 -26.87 17.56 0.71
C LEU A 29 -25.80 17.13 1.70
N PHE A 30 -24.58 16.81 1.23
CA PHE A 30 -23.47 16.49 2.13
C PHE A 30 -23.09 17.66 3.03
N THR A 31 -23.22 18.88 2.53
CA THR A 31 -22.97 20.10 3.30
C THR A 31 -24.14 20.40 4.23
N GLU A 32 -25.36 20.29 3.75
CA GLU A 32 -26.60 20.50 4.51
C GLU A 32 -26.69 19.58 5.73
N TYR A 33 -26.46 18.29 5.53
CA TYR A 33 -26.43 17.30 6.62
C TYR A 33 -25.12 17.26 7.42
N GLY A 34 -24.15 18.10 7.11
CA GLY A 34 -22.84 18.14 7.78
C GLY A 34 -22.01 16.87 7.61
N VAL A 35 -22.24 16.11 6.51
CA VAL A 35 -21.56 14.83 6.25
C VAL A 35 -20.09 15.06 5.89
N LYS A 36 -19.19 14.36 6.58
CA LYS A 36 -17.74 14.41 6.33
C LYS A 36 -17.37 13.43 5.23
N ARG A 37 -17.40 13.88 3.97
CA ARG A 37 -17.07 13.04 2.80
C ARG A 37 -15.67 12.45 2.90
N GLY A 38 -15.58 11.12 2.76
CA GLY A 38 -14.33 10.40 2.96
C GLY A 38 -13.78 10.51 4.38
N LEU A 39 -14.64 10.76 5.38
CA LEU A 39 -14.29 10.98 6.79
C LEU A 39 -13.31 12.16 6.98
N ARG A 40 -13.49 13.23 6.19
CA ARG A 40 -12.69 14.46 6.28
C ARG A 40 -13.56 15.71 6.28
N ASP A 41 -13.16 16.69 7.07
CA ASP A 41 -13.72 18.05 7.03
C ASP A 41 -13.36 18.77 5.71
N LEU A 42 -14.05 19.86 5.42
CA LEU A 42 -13.76 20.73 4.27
C LEU A 42 -12.34 21.31 4.30
N ASN A 43 -11.76 21.49 5.47
CA ASN A 43 -10.37 21.91 5.67
C ASN A 43 -9.35 20.75 5.49
N GLY A 44 -9.82 19.53 5.18
CA GLY A 44 -9.01 18.32 5.00
C GLY A 44 -8.63 17.59 6.29
N LYS A 45 -9.07 18.05 7.47
CA LYS A 45 -8.83 17.37 8.75
C LYS A 45 -9.64 16.06 8.80
N GLY A 46 -8.99 14.96 9.17
CA GLY A 46 -9.67 13.66 9.34
C GLY A 46 -10.61 13.67 10.55
N VAL A 47 -11.72 12.93 10.43
CA VAL A 47 -12.60 12.62 11.56
C VAL A 47 -11.85 11.72 12.53
N LEU A 48 -11.85 12.06 13.82
CA LEU A 48 -11.26 11.21 14.85
C LEU A 48 -12.18 10.01 15.10
N THR A 49 -11.74 8.82 14.70
CA THR A 49 -12.53 7.59 14.77
C THR A 49 -11.98 6.55 15.74
N GLY A 50 -10.78 6.76 16.28
CA GLY A 50 -10.16 5.82 17.21
C GLY A 50 -8.84 6.33 17.78
N ILE A 51 -8.30 5.54 18.69
CA ILE A 51 -7.01 5.76 19.37
C ILE A 51 -6.15 4.53 19.08
N THR A 52 -4.83 4.73 18.92
CA THR A 52 -3.89 3.64 18.65
C THR A 52 -2.55 3.88 19.34
N ASN A 53 -1.94 2.79 19.82
CA ASN A 53 -0.57 2.76 20.32
C ASN A 53 0.44 2.32 19.26
N ILE A 54 -0.02 1.95 18.04
CA ILE A 54 0.83 1.33 17.01
C ILE A 54 1.73 2.36 16.35
N SER A 55 1.15 3.50 15.95
CA SER A 55 1.90 4.53 15.23
C SER A 55 1.34 5.93 15.47
N ARG A 56 2.19 6.91 15.25
CA ARG A 56 1.84 8.33 15.30
C ARG A 56 2.35 9.03 14.06
N VAL A 57 1.45 9.75 13.39
CA VAL A 57 1.74 10.50 12.16
C VAL A 57 1.49 11.98 12.47
N GLU A 58 2.52 12.79 12.39
CA GLU A 58 2.45 14.23 12.66
C GLU A 58 2.81 15.03 11.43
N SER A 59 2.03 16.08 11.14
CA SER A 59 2.25 17.01 10.03
C SER A 59 1.94 18.45 10.42
N SER A 60 1.52 18.67 11.67
CA SER A 60 1.24 19.98 12.22
C SER A 60 1.55 20.01 13.70
N LYS A 61 1.84 21.21 14.23
CA LYS A 61 2.03 21.49 15.64
C LYS A 61 1.11 22.62 16.08
N ILE A 62 0.81 22.65 17.36
CA ILE A 62 0.05 23.77 17.94
C ILE A 62 1.02 24.88 18.34
N VAL A 63 0.82 26.07 17.78
CA VAL A 63 1.54 27.30 18.13
C VAL A 63 0.49 28.36 18.44
N ASP A 64 0.51 28.91 19.63
CA ASP A 64 -0.46 29.92 20.12
C ASP A 64 -1.94 29.50 19.93
N GLY A 65 -2.24 28.22 20.19
CA GLY A 65 -3.58 27.66 20.06
C GLY A 65 -4.02 27.37 18.61
N LYS A 66 -3.17 27.65 17.61
CA LYS A 66 -3.45 27.40 16.19
C LYS A 66 -2.64 26.23 15.67
N SER A 67 -3.25 25.40 14.81
CA SER A 67 -2.55 24.33 14.12
C SER A 67 -1.74 24.91 12.96
N VAL A 68 -0.42 24.74 13.01
CA VAL A 68 0.54 25.20 12.00
C VAL A 68 1.20 23.98 11.37
N PRO A 69 1.29 23.89 10.04
CA PRO A 69 2.04 22.83 9.36
C PRO A 69 3.49 22.75 9.86
N CYS A 70 4.00 21.53 9.99
CA CYS A 70 5.41 21.27 10.31
C CYS A 70 5.96 20.15 9.43
N GLU A 71 7.25 19.93 9.49
CA GLU A 71 7.88 18.76 8.88
C GLU A 71 7.18 17.47 9.33
N GLY A 72 7.00 16.55 8.41
CA GLY A 72 6.37 15.28 8.68
C GLY A 72 7.18 14.44 9.67
N ARG A 73 6.49 13.81 10.60
CA ARG A 73 7.10 12.87 11.56
C ARG A 73 6.28 11.60 11.59
N LEU A 74 6.96 10.47 11.62
CA LEU A 74 6.37 9.16 11.77
C LEU A 74 7.04 8.42 12.91
N TYR A 75 6.21 7.88 13.79
CA TYR A 75 6.67 7.10 14.94
C TYR A 75 6.00 5.73 14.90
N PHE A 76 6.78 4.67 15.12
CA PHE A 76 6.30 3.32 15.35
C PHE A 76 6.46 2.99 16.84
N ARG A 77 5.36 2.71 17.53
CA ARG A 77 5.37 2.43 18.98
C ARG A 77 6.16 3.48 19.79
N GLY A 78 6.12 4.73 19.37
CA GLY A 78 6.82 5.84 20.04
C GLY A 78 8.24 6.11 19.53
N TYR A 79 8.84 5.21 18.76
CA TYR A 79 10.18 5.39 18.16
C TYR A 79 10.07 6.11 16.83
N LYS A 80 10.89 7.13 16.63
CA LYS A 80 10.95 7.87 15.38
C LYS A 80 11.51 6.98 14.26
N ILE A 81 10.86 7.00 13.09
CA ILE A 81 11.26 6.11 11.98
C ILE A 81 12.71 6.32 11.54
N GLN A 82 13.22 7.57 11.57
CA GLN A 82 14.61 7.88 11.26
C GLN A 82 15.58 7.21 12.24
N ASP A 83 15.23 7.20 13.53
CA ASP A 83 16.10 6.63 14.57
C ASP A 83 16.14 5.10 14.45
N LEU A 84 14.99 4.47 14.15
CA LEU A 84 14.93 3.03 13.88
C LEU A 84 15.80 2.67 12.68
N VAL A 85 15.66 3.41 11.57
CA VAL A 85 16.46 3.18 10.35
C VAL A 85 17.96 3.39 10.62
N ASN A 86 18.32 4.47 11.28
CA ASN A 86 19.71 4.75 11.63
C ASN A 86 20.27 3.66 12.54
N GLY A 87 19.50 3.14 13.48
CA GLY A 87 19.90 2.08 14.39
C GLY A 87 20.33 0.82 13.65
N PHE A 88 19.42 0.16 12.93
CA PHE A 88 19.76 -1.10 12.25
C PHE A 88 20.76 -0.92 11.09
N MET A 89 20.75 0.25 10.42
CA MET A 89 21.70 0.51 9.34
C MET A 89 23.11 0.76 9.85
N SER A 90 23.31 1.48 10.97
CA SER A 90 24.62 1.71 11.56
C SER A 90 25.29 0.43 12.07
N GLU A 91 24.47 -0.55 12.47
CA GLU A 91 24.92 -1.87 12.89
C GLU A 91 25.00 -2.89 11.74
N ASN A 92 24.82 -2.42 10.51
CA ASN A 92 24.82 -3.24 9.30
C ASN A 92 23.84 -4.41 9.34
N ARG A 93 22.65 -4.24 10.00
CA ARG A 93 21.61 -5.26 10.13
C ARG A 93 20.46 -5.03 9.15
N PHE A 94 19.60 -6.04 8.97
CA PHE A 94 18.30 -5.93 8.31
C PHE A 94 17.23 -5.51 9.33
N GLY A 95 16.41 -4.54 8.96
CA GLY A 95 15.43 -3.92 9.88
C GLY A 95 14.02 -4.52 9.81
N PHE A 96 13.67 -5.28 8.76
CA PHE A 96 12.29 -5.73 8.56
C PHE A 96 11.78 -6.56 9.75
N GLU A 97 12.52 -7.59 10.16
CA GLU A 97 12.12 -8.46 11.26
C GLU A 97 12.10 -7.71 12.60
N GLU A 98 13.06 -6.81 12.84
CA GLU A 98 13.13 -5.99 14.05
C GLU A 98 11.93 -5.05 14.18
N VAL A 99 11.61 -4.33 13.11
CA VAL A 99 10.48 -3.38 13.11
C VAL A 99 9.15 -4.13 13.10
N ALA A 100 9.07 -5.31 12.47
CA ALA A 100 7.89 -6.17 12.56
C ALA A 100 7.63 -6.62 14.00
N TYR A 101 8.67 -7.03 14.73
CA TYR A 101 8.56 -7.36 16.15
C TYR A 101 8.04 -6.16 16.96
N LEU A 102 8.69 -5.00 16.78
CA LEU A 102 8.28 -3.77 17.48
C LEU A 102 6.80 -3.43 17.24
N LEU A 103 6.34 -3.47 16.00
CA LEU A 103 4.95 -3.15 15.68
C LEU A 103 3.96 -4.15 16.29
N LEU A 104 4.27 -5.44 16.23
CA LEU A 104 3.40 -6.50 16.74
C LEU A 104 3.33 -6.51 18.27
N PHE A 105 4.46 -6.37 18.96
CA PHE A 105 4.56 -6.60 20.39
C PHE A 105 4.74 -5.34 21.24
N GLY A 106 5.09 -4.21 20.62
CA GLY A 106 5.07 -2.88 21.28
C GLY A 106 6.35 -2.45 21.94
N GLU A 107 7.42 -3.25 21.90
CA GLU A 107 8.72 -2.96 22.51
C GLU A 107 9.88 -3.34 21.59
N LEU A 108 11.02 -2.68 21.78
CA LEU A 108 12.27 -3.11 21.14
C LEU A 108 12.78 -4.35 21.88
N GLN A 109 13.14 -5.35 21.10
CA GLN A 109 13.55 -6.66 21.58
C GLN A 109 15.05 -6.72 21.91
N SER A 110 15.41 -7.65 22.80
CA SER A 110 16.80 -8.09 22.97
C SER A 110 17.28 -8.87 21.75
N GLU A 111 18.57 -9.09 21.62
CA GLU A 111 19.16 -9.89 20.54
C GLU A 111 18.61 -11.34 20.54
N ASP A 112 18.44 -11.91 21.73
CA ASP A 112 17.88 -13.27 21.89
C ASP A 112 16.44 -13.32 21.38
N ASN A 113 15.57 -12.39 21.78
CA ASN A 113 14.18 -12.32 21.35
C ASN A 113 14.06 -12.08 19.84
N LEU A 114 14.92 -11.22 19.25
CA LEU A 114 14.96 -11.02 17.82
C LEU A 114 15.38 -12.29 17.08
N THR A 115 16.35 -13.00 17.61
CA THR A 115 16.81 -14.28 17.05
C THR A 115 15.71 -15.34 17.12
N GLU A 116 14.98 -15.43 18.21
CA GLU A 116 13.82 -16.32 18.36
C GLU A 116 12.72 -15.96 17.36
N PHE A 117 12.38 -14.68 17.24
CA PHE A 117 11.37 -14.21 16.29
C PHE A 117 11.75 -14.52 14.84
N LYS A 118 13.00 -14.29 14.44
CA LYS A 118 13.53 -14.65 13.12
C LYS A 118 13.41 -16.15 12.84
N LYS A 119 13.72 -16.99 13.82
CA LYS A 119 13.55 -18.45 13.73
C LYS A 119 12.07 -18.82 13.55
N MET A 120 11.18 -18.18 14.31
CA MET A 120 9.74 -18.42 14.20
C MET A 120 9.20 -18.02 12.80
N MET A 121 9.60 -16.87 12.29
CA MET A 121 9.26 -16.46 10.92
C MET A 121 9.82 -17.43 9.87
N ALA A 122 11.06 -17.90 10.03
CA ALA A 122 11.68 -18.85 9.10
C ALA A 122 10.93 -20.19 9.05
N VAL A 123 10.51 -20.71 10.21
CA VAL A 123 9.70 -21.95 10.30
C VAL A 123 8.31 -21.73 9.67
N SER A 124 7.75 -20.55 9.80
CA SER A 124 6.44 -20.17 9.26
C SER A 124 6.46 -19.90 7.75
N ARG A 125 7.62 -19.83 7.10
CA ARG A 125 7.77 -19.70 5.63
C ARG A 125 7.42 -21.02 4.92
N ARG A 126 6.21 -21.52 5.14
CA ARG A 126 5.74 -22.79 4.57
C ARG A 126 4.31 -22.66 4.08
N LEU A 127 4.06 -23.10 2.87
CA LEU A 127 2.70 -23.27 2.34
C LEU A 127 2.25 -24.72 2.51
N PRO A 128 0.94 -24.98 2.60
CA PRO A 128 0.42 -26.35 2.68
C PRO A 128 0.90 -27.22 1.52
N THR A 129 0.94 -28.53 1.73
CA THR A 129 1.34 -29.49 0.69
C THR A 129 0.52 -29.28 -0.58
N ASN A 130 1.20 -29.23 -1.72
CA ASN A 130 0.63 -28.99 -3.05
C ASN A 130 -0.03 -27.63 -3.28
N PHE A 131 -0.05 -26.72 -2.30
CA PHE A 131 -0.70 -25.40 -2.41
C PHE A 131 -0.19 -24.58 -3.61
N VAL A 132 1.10 -24.60 -3.86
CA VAL A 132 1.69 -23.88 -5.01
C VAL A 132 1.09 -24.41 -6.32
N ARG A 133 1.05 -25.75 -6.50
CA ARG A 133 0.52 -26.40 -7.70
C ARG A 133 -1.00 -26.19 -7.84
N ASP A 134 -1.75 -26.42 -6.77
CA ASP A 134 -3.21 -26.56 -6.84
C ASP A 134 -3.94 -25.22 -6.68
N VAL A 135 -3.30 -24.22 -6.08
CA VAL A 135 -3.90 -22.90 -5.84
C VAL A 135 -3.21 -21.82 -6.66
N ILE A 136 -1.89 -21.66 -6.53
CA ILE A 136 -1.17 -20.56 -7.19
C ILE A 136 -1.07 -20.78 -8.69
N MET A 137 -0.61 -21.96 -9.11
CA MET A 137 -0.36 -22.27 -10.53
C MET A 137 -1.63 -22.57 -11.32
N LYS A 138 -2.69 -23.05 -10.68
CA LYS A 138 -3.91 -23.49 -11.39
C LYS A 138 -4.74 -22.34 -11.96
N ALA A 139 -4.69 -21.15 -11.32
CA ALA A 139 -5.40 -19.96 -11.79
C ALA A 139 -4.48 -18.72 -11.68
N PRO A 140 -3.45 -18.63 -12.54
CA PRO A 140 -2.53 -17.51 -12.55
C PRO A 140 -3.24 -16.23 -12.99
N SER A 141 -2.95 -15.12 -12.31
CA SER A 141 -3.51 -13.80 -12.59
C SER A 141 -2.40 -12.83 -12.95
N GLU A 142 -2.64 -11.95 -13.90
CA GLU A 142 -1.79 -10.81 -14.20
C GLU A 142 -1.71 -9.87 -12.98
N ASP A 143 -2.85 -9.66 -12.34
CA ASP A 143 -2.93 -8.93 -11.08
C ASP A 143 -2.52 -9.85 -9.93
N ILE A 144 -1.28 -9.69 -9.46
CA ILE A 144 -0.74 -10.50 -8.37
C ILE A 144 -1.43 -10.22 -7.03
N MET A 145 -2.07 -9.07 -6.86
CA MET A 145 -2.94 -8.82 -5.70
C MET A 145 -4.15 -9.78 -5.68
N ASN A 146 -4.70 -10.15 -6.84
CA ASN A 146 -5.72 -11.20 -6.90
C ASN A 146 -5.17 -12.56 -6.47
N THR A 147 -3.93 -12.86 -6.81
CA THR A 147 -3.28 -14.10 -6.36
C THR A 147 -3.11 -14.11 -4.84
N LEU A 148 -2.61 -13.00 -4.25
CA LEU A 148 -2.51 -12.85 -2.80
C LEU A 148 -3.87 -13.03 -2.12
N TYR A 149 -4.87 -12.28 -2.56
CA TYR A 149 -6.22 -12.31 -2.02
C TYR A 149 -6.83 -13.72 -2.03
N LYS A 150 -6.80 -14.37 -3.19
CA LYS A 150 -7.26 -15.75 -3.36
C LYS A 150 -6.54 -16.72 -2.43
N CYS A 151 -5.21 -16.62 -2.36
CA CYS A 151 -4.40 -17.51 -1.55
C CYS A 151 -4.67 -17.33 -0.06
N VAL A 152 -4.82 -16.09 0.42
CA VAL A 152 -5.15 -15.83 1.84
C VAL A 152 -6.48 -16.48 2.21
N LEU A 153 -7.54 -16.28 1.43
CA LEU A 153 -8.83 -16.92 1.69
C LEU A 153 -8.76 -18.44 1.60
N THR A 154 -7.95 -18.99 0.70
CA THR A 154 -7.79 -20.43 0.58
C THR A 154 -7.00 -21.01 1.76
N LEU A 155 -6.00 -20.28 2.30
CA LEU A 155 -5.25 -20.70 3.49
C LEU A 155 -6.15 -20.88 4.72
N ALA A 156 -7.25 -20.14 4.83
CA ALA A 156 -8.24 -20.33 5.88
C ALA A 156 -8.73 -21.77 5.97
N SER A 157 -8.96 -22.43 4.83
CA SER A 157 -9.43 -23.81 4.76
C SER A 157 -8.39 -24.84 5.24
N TYR A 158 -7.14 -24.47 5.39
CA TYR A 158 -6.06 -25.32 5.91
C TYR A 158 -5.78 -25.07 7.39
N ASP A 159 -6.39 -24.06 8.01
CA ASP A 159 -6.22 -23.73 9.42
C ASP A 159 -7.38 -24.30 10.25
N LYS A 160 -7.08 -25.30 11.07
CA LYS A 160 -8.09 -25.93 11.96
C LYS A 160 -8.66 -24.96 12.99
N ASN A 161 -7.92 -23.91 13.34
CA ASN A 161 -8.30 -22.90 14.30
C ASN A 161 -8.63 -21.56 13.62
N MET A 162 -9.16 -21.61 12.39
CA MET A 162 -9.44 -20.42 11.57
C MET A 162 -10.28 -19.38 12.31
N SER A 163 -11.36 -19.81 12.95
CA SER A 163 -12.36 -18.96 13.62
C SER A 163 -11.98 -18.53 15.04
N ASP A 164 -10.88 -19.04 15.60
CA ASP A 164 -10.40 -18.65 16.92
C ASP A 164 -9.76 -17.28 16.87
N THR A 165 -10.39 -16.30 17.53
CA THR A 165 -9.97 -14.90 17.60
C THR A 165 -9.20 -14.57 18.89
N SER A 166 -8.75 -15.58 19.65
CA SER A 166 -7.83 -15.35 20.77
C SER A 166 -6.57 -14.64 20.30
N VAL A 167 -5.99 -13.83 21.17
CA VAL A 167 -4.78 -13.06 20.83
C VAL A 167 -3.65 -13.97 20.38
N GLU A 168 -3.47 -15.09 21.07
CA GLU A 168 -2.46 -16.10 20.79
C GLU A 168 -2.62 -16.68 19.38
N ASN A 169 -3.84 -17.05 19.01
CA ASN A 169 -4.10 -17.61 17.69
C ASN A 169 -3.97 -16.56 16.58
N VAL A 170 -4.40 -15.33 16.83
CA VAL A 170 -4.26 -14.22 15.88
C VAL A 170 -2.78 -13.88 15.65
N ILE A 171 -1.93 -13.90 16.69
CA ILE A 171 -0.47 -13.75 16.55
C ILE A 171 0.08 -14.87 15.67
N ARG A 172 -0.26 -16.12 15.94
CA ARG A 172 0.16 -17.28 15.14
C ARG A 172 -0.22 -17.13 13.66
N GLN A 173 -1.47 -16.79 13.39
CA GLN A 173 -1.99 -16.58 12.04
C GLN A 173 -1.28 -15.41 11.35
N SER A 174 -1.05 -14.30 12.06
CA SER A 174 -0.35 -13.11 11.55
C SER A 174 1.09 -13.44 11.17
N ILE A 175 1.85 -14.12 12.01
CA ILE A 175 3.23 -14.53 11.72
C ILE A 175 3.26 -15.45 10.48
N ASN A 176 2.34 -16.39 10.36
CA ASN A 176 2.22 -17.25 9.20
C ASN A 176 1.98 -16.45 7.91
N LEU A 177 1.03 -15.51 7.92
CA LEU A 177 0.72 -14.70 6.75
C LEU A 177 1.87 -13.75 6.39
N ILE A 178 2.47 -13.06 7.37
CA ILE A 178 3.65 -12.20 7.15
C ILE A 178 4.78 -13.01 6.49
N SER A 179 5.01 -14.23 6.96
CA SER A 179 6.09 -15.10 6.45
C SER A 179 5.81 -15.69 5.07
N THR A 180 4.53 -15.87 4.69
CA THR A 180 4.15 -16.52 3.41
C THR A 180 3.81 -15.54 2.29
N PHE A 181 3.49 -14.28 2.58
CA PHE A 181 3.20 -13.26 1.57
C PHE A 181 4.28 -13.11 0.51
N PRO A 182 5.59 -13.06 0.85
CA PRO A 182 6.67 -13.03 -0.13
C PRO A 182 6.62 -14.22 -1.11
N MET A 183 6.40 -15.43 -0.58
CA MET A 183 6.33 -16.65 -1.39
C MET A 183 5.13 -16.61 -2.35
N ILE A 184 3.94 -16.26 -1.83
CA ILE A 184 2.71 -16.21 -2.62
C ILE A 184 2.85 -15.17 -3.74
N SER A 185 3.41 -14.00 -3.45
CA SER A 185 3.62 -12.92 -4.43
C SER A 185 4.57 -13.34 -5.54
N VAL A 186 5.75 -13.83 -5.17
CA VAL A 186 6.78 -14.20 -6.15
C VAL A 186 6.38 -15.44 -6.96
N TYR A 187 5.82 -16.46 -6.33
CA TYR A 187 5.34 -17.64 -7.03
C TYR A 187 4.14 -17.33 -7.93
N GLY A 188 3.26 -16.42 -7.50
CA GLY A 188 2.16 -15.91 -8.31
C GLY A 188 2.65 -15.23 -9.59
N TYR A 189 3.68 -14.38 -9.46
CA TYR A 189 4.32 -13.73 -10.60
C TYR A 189 4.98 -14.75 -11.55
N HIS A 190 5.72 -15.73 -11.05
CA HIS A 190 6.33 -16.77 -11.88
C HIS A 190 5.29 -17.65 -12.55
N ALA A 191 4.18 -18.00 -11.87
CA ALA A 191 3.08 -18.74 -12.47
C ALA A 191 2.41 -17.94 -13.59
N TYR A 192 2.15 -16.63 -13.37
CA TYR A 192 1.63 -15.75 -14.42
C TYR A 192 2.56 -15.70 -15.64
N ASN A 193 3.85 -15.46 -15.43
CA ASN A 193 4.81 -15.44 -16.53
C ASN A 193 4.89 -16.76 -17.30
N HIS A 194 4.85 -17.88 -16.58
CA HIS A 194 4.90 -19.19 -17.21
C HIS A 194 3.67 -19.44 -18.10
N TYR A 195 2.47 -19.31 -17.53
CA TYR A 195 1.24 -19.71 -18.22
C TYR A 195 0.71 -18.66 -19.21
N LYS A 196 1.03 -17.38 -19.02
CA LYS A 196 0.49 -16.29 -19.85
C LYS A 196 1.51 -15.63 -20.76
N ARG A 197 2.81 -15.69 -20.42
CA ARG A 197 3.89 -15.07 -21.19
C ARG A 197 4.91 -16.07 -21.73
N ASN A 198 4.67 -17.39 -21.59
CA ASN A 198 5.54 -18.48 -22.04
C ASN A 198 7.00 -18.35 -21.55
N LYS A 199 7.20 -17.90 -20.32
CA LYS A 199 8.51 -17.80 -19.67
C LYS A 199 8.80 -19.08 -18.86
N SER A 200 10.06 -19.32 -18.54
CA SER A 200 10.45 -20.41 -17.63
C SER A 200 9.82 -20.25 -16.25
N LEU A 201 9.42 -21.37 -15.65
CA LEU A 201 8.87 -21.38 -14.28
C LEU A 201 10.01 -21.51 -13.28
N TYR A 202 10.09 -20.57 -12.35
CA TYR A 202 11.04 -20.60 -11.23
C TYR A 202 10.29 -20.69 -9.89
N ILE A 203 10.56 -21.76 -9.14
CA ILE A 203 10.01 -21.95 -7.78
C ILE A 203 11.18 -22.16 -6.82
N HIS A 204 11.87 -21.07 -6.51
CA HIS A 204 12.97 -21.09 -5.55
C HIS A 204 12.44 -21.09 -4.13
N ARG A 205 12.82 -22.09 -3.32
CA ARG A 205 12.42 -22.15 -1.92
C ARG A 205 13.16 -21.09 -1.09
N PRO A 206 12.48 -20.42 -0.16
CA PRO A 206 13.16 -19.50 0.76
C PRO A 206 14.17 -20.25 1.61
N LYS A 207 15.20 -19.55 2.06
CA LYS A 207 16.23 -20.05 2.95
C LYS A 207 15.98 -19.53 4.36
N PRO A 208 16.03 -20.42 5.39
CA PRO A 208 15.75 -20.03 6.77
C PRO A 208 16.71 -18.97 7.32
N GLU A 209 17.98 -19.03 6.90
CA GLU A 209 19.07 -18.16 7.36
C GLU A 209 19.02 -16.76 6.77
N LEU A 210 18.24 -16.54 5.70
CA LEU A 210 18.15 -15.25 5.01
C LEU A 210 17.00 -14.40 5.54
N SER A 211 17.19 -13.07 5.53
CA SER A 211 16.15 -12.08 5.81
C SER A 211 14.99 -12.17 4.82
N THR A 212 13.90 -11.48 5.11
CA THR A 212 12.73 -11.42 4.22
C THR A 212 13.08 -10.78 2.89
N SER A 213 13.82 -9.67 2.88
CA SER A 213 14.23 -8.96 1.66
C SER A 213 15.17 -9.79 0.78
N GLU A 214 16.16 -10.46 1.36
CA GLU A 214 17.06 -11.37 0.64
C GLU A 214 16.29 -12.53 0.00
N ASN A 215 15.37 -13.14 0.74
CA ASN A 215 14.52 -14.21 0.22
C ASN A 215 13.63 -13.75 -0.94
N ILE A 216 13.08 -12.52 -0.90
CA ILE A 216 12.27 -11.97 -2.00
C ILE A 216 13.11 -11.89 -3.27
N ILE A 217 14.27 -11.22 -3.23
CA ILE A 217 15.11 -11.03 -4.43
C ILE A 217 15.61 -12.39 -4.94
N ARG A 218 16.06 -13.25 -4.03
CA ARG A 218 16.56 -14.59 -4.37
C ARG A 218 15.46 -15.48 -5.00
N MET A 219 14.23 -15.41 -4.53
CA MET A 219 13.13 -16.18 -5.12
C MET A 219 12.70 -15.60 -6.47
N LEU A 220 12.80 -14.29 -6.65
CA LEU A 220 12.40 -13.59 -7.86
C LEU A 220 13.36 -13.82 -9.03
N ARG A 221 14.68 -13.79 -8.77
CA ARG A 221 15.70 -13.87 -9.81
C ARG A 221 16.00 -15.31 -10.22
N PRO A 222 16.05 -15.61 -11.52
CA PRO A 222 16.36 -16.96 -12.02
C PRO A 222 17.69 -17.52 -11.51
N ASP A 223 18.72 -16.67 -11.44
CA ASP A 223 20.08 -17.03 -11.01
C ASP A 223 20.27 -16.93 -9.49
N LYS A 224 19.27 -16.44 -8.74
CA LYS A 224 19.29 -16.24 -7.28
C LYS A 224 20.32 -15.24 -6.75
N LYS A 225 20.94 -14.45 -7.64
CA LYS A 225 22.01 -13.52 -7.27
C LYS A 225 21.46 -12.15 -6.90
N TYR A 226 22.11 -11.52 -5.94
CA TYR A 226 21.87 -10.13 -5.53
C TYR A 226 23.09 -9.58 -4.80
N THR A 227 23.21 -8.27 -4.72
CA THR A 227 24.22 -7.61 -3.87
C THR A 227 23.64 -7.33 -2.47
N GLU A 228 24.50 -7.15 -1.49
CA GLU A 228 24.07 -6.78 -0.14
C GLU A 228 23.32 -5.45 -0.15
N LEU A 229 23.78 -4.48 -0.96
CA LEU A 229 23.08 -3.18 -1.09
C LEU A 229 21.67 -3.33 -1.64
N GLU A 230 21.45 -4.17 -2.66
CA GLU A 230 20.13 -4.46 -3.18
C GLU A 230 19.17 -5.00 -2.10
N ALA A 231 19.64 -5.98 -1.32
CA ALA A 231 18.85 -6.57 -0.25
C ALA A 231 18.54 -5.56 0.86
N LYS A 232 19.50 -4.72 1.24
CA LYS A 232 19.36 -3.66 2.25
C LYS A 232 18.40 -2.57 1.81
N VAL A 233 18.46 -2.14 0.54
CA VAL A 233 17.54 -1.12 0.02
C VAL A 233 16.11 -1.68 -0.08
N LEU A 234 15.93 -2.95 -0.46
CA LEU A 234 14.61 -3.57 -0.42
C LEU A 234 14.09 -3.70 1.01
N ASP A 235 14.94 -4.09 1.95
CA ASP A 235 14.58 -4.18 3.37
C ASP A 235 14.10 -2.83 3.92
N LEU A 236 14.84 -1.76 3.64
CA LEU A 236 14.44 -0.40 3.97
C LEU A 236 13.10 -0.03 3.33
N ALA A 237 12.89 -0.37 2.06
CA ALA A 237 11.62 -0.15 1.37
C ALA A 237 10.46 -0.80 2.12
N LEU A 238 10.63 -2.05 2.54
CA LEU A 238 9.62 -2.78 3.30
C LEU A 238 9.36 -2.10 4.66
N VAL A 239 10.40 -1.70 5.40
CA VAL A 239 10.26 -0.99 6.68
C VAL A 239 9.44 0.29 6.53
N LEU A 240 9.74 1.12 5.51
CA LEU A 240 9.07 2.40 5.28
C LEU A 240 7.58 2.25 4.87
N HIS A 241 7.19 1.07 4.38
CA HIS A 241 5.81 0.78 3.98
C HIS A 241 5.00 0.04 5.04
N MET A 242 5.61 -0.43 6.14
CA MET A 242 4.94 -1.29 7.13
C MET A 242 3.70 -0.66 7.75
N GLU A 243 3.76 0.63 8.10
CA GLU A 243 2.70 1.28 8.88
C GLU A 243 2.61 2.77 8.54
N HIS A 244 1.39 3.32 8.57
CA HIS A 244 1.14 4.74 8.38
C HIS A 244 -0.19 5.22 8.99
N GLY A 245 -0.45 4.82 10.21
CA GLY A 245 -1.61 5.26 10.99
C GLY A 245 -2.88 4.46 10.79
N GLY A 246 -3.70 4.41 11.82
CA GLY A 246 -4.97 3.68 11.85
C GLY A 246 -6.03 4.20 10.87
N GLY A 247 -5.89 5.44 10.41
CA GLY A 247 -6.79 6.06 9.41
C GLY A 247 -6.41 5.79 7.95
N ASN A 248 -5.33 5.06 7.67
CA ASN A 248 -5.02 4.57 6.34
C ASN A 248 -6.16 3.63 5.86
N ASN A 249 -6.58 3.74 4.60
CA ASN A 249 -7.80 3.07 4.11
C ASN A 249 -7.79 1.55 4.37
N SER A 250 -6.71 0.85 4.06
CA SER A 250 -6.61 -0.60 4.29
C SER A 250 -6.47 -0.95 5.78
N THR A 251 -5.80 -0.12 6.57
CA THR A 251 -5.70 -0.29 8.02
C THR A 251 -7.05 -0.05 8.69
N PHE A 252 -7.78 0.98 8.28
CA PHE A 252 -9.14 1.25 8.77
C PHE A 252 -10.10 0.11 8.40
N THR A 253 -10.01 -0.42 7.17
CA THR A 253 -10.75 -1.62 6.74
C THR A 253 -10.43 -2.81 7.65
N THR A 254 -9.17 -3.02 8.00
CA THR A 254 -8.75 -4.07 8.97
C THR A 254 -9.48 -3.92 10.30
N ARG A 255 -9.52 -2.70 10.86
CA ARG A 255 -10.19 -2.44 12.13
C ARG A 255 -11.70 -2.65 12.02
N VAL A 256 -12.34 -2.13 10.96
CA VAL A 256 -13.79 -2.29 10.73
C VAL A 256 -14.17 -3.77 10.67
N VAL A 257 -13.44 -4.57 9.88
CA VAL A 257 -13.74 -6.01 9.75
C VAL A 257 -13.40 -6.76 11.04
N THR A 258 -12.32 -6.40 11.73
CA THR A 258 -11.99 -6.98 13.04
C THR A 258 -13.08 -6.73 14.07
N SER A 259 -13.65 -5.52 14.12
CA SER A 259 -14.69 -5.15 15.09
C SER A 259 -15.98 -5.97 14.95
N SER A 260 -16.20 -6.60 13.80
CA SER A 260 -17.31 -7.53 13.58
C SER A 260 -17.08 -8.94 14.13
N GLY A 261 -15.89 -9.24 14.67
CA GLY A 261 -15.51 -10.57 15.12
C GLY A 261 -15.07 -11.53 13.99
N SER A 262 -14.76 -11.01 12.80
CA SER A 262 -14.33 -11.83 11.67
C SER A 262 -12.94 -12.46 11.90
N ASP A 263 -12.69 -13.60 11.24
CA ASP A 263 -11.39 -14.29 11.30
C ASP A 263 -10.25 -13.49 10.65
N THR A 264 -9.00 -13.92 10.91
CA THR A 264 -7.81 -13.22 10.42
C THR A 264 -7.70 -13.23 8.90
N TYR A 265 -8.04 -14.33 8.24
CA TYR A 265 -7.90 -14.48 6.80
C TYR A 265 -8.89 -13.58 6.05
N ALA A 266 -10.15 -13.54 6.50
CA ALA A 266 -11.16 -12.63 5.96
C ALA A 266 -10.76 -11.16 6.18
N THR A 267 -10.28 -10.82 7.37
CA THR A 267 -9.84 -9.46 7.72
C THR A 267 -8.68 -9.00 6.84
N ILE A 268 -7.63 -9.82 6.69
CA ILE A 268 -6.46 -9.49 5.85
C ILE A 268 -6.85 -9.46 4.36
N SER A 269 -7.78 -10.32 3.93
CA SER A 269 -8.31 -10.28 2.56
C SER A 269 -9.07 -8.98 2.27
N ALA A 270 -9.83 -8.46 3.22
CA ALA A 270 -10.49 -7.16 3.11
C ALA A 270 -9.47 -6.01 3.02
N ALA A 271 -8.40 -6.06 3.81
CA ALA A 271 -7.31 -5.10 3.75
C ALA A 271 -6.58 -5.13 2.39
N LEU A 272 -6.32 -6.33 1.84
CA LEU A 272 -5.75 -6.51 0.50
C LEU A 272 -6.67 -5.94 -0.58
N SER A 273 -7.99 -6.14 -0.48
CA SER A 273 -8.98 -5.59 -1.41
C SER A 273 -8.97 -4.06 -1.39
N SER A 274 -8.86 -3.46 -0.21
CA SER A 274 -8.70 -2.01 -0.06
C SER A 274 -7.39 -1.51 -0.69
N LEU A 275 -6.25 -2.18 -0.40
CA LEU A 275 -4.95 -1.78 -0.92
C LEU A 275 -4.86 -1.91 -2.44
N LYS A 276 -5.49 -2.93 -3.03
CA LYS A 276 -5.53 -3.16 -4.47
C LYS A 276 -6.13 -1.99 -5.26
N GLY A 277 -7.01 -1.20 -4.65
CA GLY A 277 -7.67 -0.08 -5.31
C GLY A 277 -6.67 0.94 -5.88
N PRO A 278 -6.86 1.42 -7.14
CA PRO A 278 -5.90 2.30 -7.80
C PRO A 278 -5.71 3.66 -7.11
N ARG A 279 -6.66 4.06 -6.26
CA ARG A 279 -6.56 5.28 -5.45
C ARG A 279 -5.77 5.08 -4.15
N HIS A 280 -5.39 3.84 -3.82
CA HIS A 280 -4.63 3.51 -2.62
C HIS A 280 -3.26 2.92 -2.96
N GLY A 281 -3.18 1.69 -3.47
CA GLY A 281 -1.91 1.00 -3.71
C GLY A 281 -1.31 1.20 -5.10
N GLY A 282 -1.97 1.92 -6.01
CA GLY A 282 -1.51 2.09 -7.40
C GLY A 282 -0.65 3.34 -7.66
N ALA A 283 -0.31 4.12 -6.64
CA ALA A 283 0.34 5.41 -6.83
C ALA A 283 1.77 5.28 -7.39
N ASN A 284 2.57 4.33 -6.89
CA ASN A 284 3.95 4.13 -7.34
C ASN A 284 4.06 3.69 -8.82
N ILE A 285 3.13 2.89 -9.31
CA ILE A 285 3.07 2.51 -10.74
C ILE A 285 2.83 3.77 -11.59
N LYS A 286 1.91 4.63 -11.17
CA LYS A 286 1.62 5.90 -11.88
C LYS A 286 2.81 6.86 -11.88
N VAL A 287 3.62 6.86 -10.82
CA VAL A 287 4.89 7.61 -10.81
C VAL A 287 5.82 7.08 -11.90
N VAL A 288 6.04 5.77 -11.97
CA VAL A 288 6.94 5.17 -12.97
C VAL A 288 6.44 5.41 -14.39
N GLU A 289 5.13 5.26 -14.65
CA GLU A 289 4.52 5.57 -15.94
C GLU A 289 4.75 7.05 -16.34
N MET A 290 4.56 7.99 -15.40
CA MET A 290 4.81 9.41 -15.62
C MET A 290 6.28 9.70 -15.96
N PHE A 291 7.21 9.10 -15.23
CA PHE A 291 8.64 9.26 -15.52
C PHE A 291 9.07 8.64 -16.85
N LYS A 292 8.46 7.51 -17.26
CA LYS A 292 8.65 6.96 -18.61
C LYS A 292 8.15 7.91 -19.68
N ASP A 293 6.98 8.50 -19.47
CA ASP A 293 6.36 9.45 -20.38
C ASP A 293 7.20 10.73 -20.52
N ILE A 294 7.69 11.29 -19.40
CA ILE A 294 8.61 12.44 -19.39
C ILE A 294 9.89 12.12 -20.19
N LYS A 295 10.54 10.99 -19.91
CA LYS A 295 11.77 10.58 -20.63
C LYS A 295 11.57 10.35 -22.12
N HIS A 296 10.35 10.01 -22.54
CA HIS A 296 10.03 9.80 -23.95
C HIS A 296 9.75 11.11 -24.71
N ASN A 297 9.14 12.09 -24.04
CA ASN A 297 8.58 13.26 -24.68
C ASN A 297 9.37 14.57 -24.44
N VAL A 298 10.25 14.62 -23.42
CA VAL A 298 11.15 15.74 -23.18
C VAL A 298 12.45 15.51 -23.95
N HIS A 299 12.89 16.50 -24.72
CA HIS A 299 14.07 16.38 -25.57
C HIS A 299 15.35 16.28 -24.74
N ASP A 300 15.53 17.16 -23.76
CA ASP A 300 16.65 17.11 -22.82
C ASP A 300 16.13 17.05 -21.37
N ILE A 301 16.14 15.84 -20.79
CA ILE A 301 15.73 15.62 -19.41
C ILE A 301 16.67 16.22 -18.36
N THR A 302 17.78 16.84 -18.78
CA THR A 302 18.70 17.57 -17.89
C THR A 302 18.40 19.08 -17.90
N ASP A 303 17.64 19.56 -18.89
CA ASP A 303 17.17 20.94 -18.95
C ASP A 303 15.99 21.16 -18.00
N ARG A 304 16.20 22.05 -17.02
CA ARG A 304 15.18 22.34 -15.99
C ARG A 304 13.94 23.01 -16.57
N ASP A 305 14.10 23.85 -17.59
CA ASP A 305 13.00 24.62 -18.15
C ASP A 305 12.12 23.72 -19.05
N GLU A 306 12.72 22.82 -19.84
CA GLU A 306 11.98 21.82 -20.60
C GLU A 306 11.18 20.89 -19.68
N VAL A 307 11.80 20.38 -18.62
CA VAL A 307 11.12 19.51 -17.64
C VAL A 307 10.01 20.29 -16.91
N LYS A 308 10.28 21.53 -16.48
CA LYS A 308 9.27 22.39 -15.82
C LYS A 308 8.05 22.62 -16.73
N GLU A 309 8.27 22.91 -18.00
CA GLU A 309 7.20 23.12 -18.97
C GLU A 309 6.38 21.84 -19.20
N TYR A 310 7.05 20.69 -19.25
CA TYR A 310 6.34 19.40 -19.38
C TYR A 310 5.47 19.09 -18.15
N LEU A 311 5.95 19.36 -16.95
CA LEU A 311 5.16 19.24 -15.72
C LEU A 311 3.91 20.14 -15.74
N ARG A 312 4.03 21.36 -16.31
CA ARG A 312 2.92 22.29 -16.51
C ARG A 312 1.86 21.71 -17.44
N LYS A 313 2.27 21.11 -18.58
CA LYS A 313 1.37 20.41 -19.51
C LYS A 313 0.66 19.21 -18.85
N ILE A 314 1.34 18.48 -17.98
CA ILE A 314 0.70 17.40 -17.19
C ILE A 314 -0.43 17.97 -16.32
N LEU A 315 -0.17 19.06 -15.57
CA LEU A 315 -1.18 19.70 -14.71
C LEU A 315 -2.37 20.27 -15.50
N ASN A 316 -2.12 20.78 -16.70
CA ASN A 316 -3.13 21.34 -17.60
C ASN A 316 -3.90 20.25 -18.38
N LYS A 317 -3.62 18.97 -18.13
CA LYS A 317 -4.30 17.80 -18.76
C LYS A 317 -4.04 17.69 -20.27
N GLU A 318 -2.97 18.23 -20.76
CA GLU A 318 -2.61 18.24 -22.17
C GLU A 318 -1.89 16.95 -22.59
N VAL A 319 -1.06 16.41 -21.68
CA VAL A 319 -0.19 15.24 -21.93
C VAL A 319 -0.37 14.15 -20.90
N PHE A 320 0.38 13.04 -21.05
CA PHE A 320 0.33 11.85 -20.20
C PHE A 320 -1.11 11.28 -20.14
N ASN A 321 -1.62 10.97 -18.96
CA ASN A 321 -2.96 10.39 -18.78
C ASN A 321 -4.09 11.44 -18.65
N ARG A 322 -3.80 12.73 -18.83
CA ARG A 322 -4.75 13.86 -18.80
C ARG A 322 -5.57 13.99 -17.51
N GLN A 323 -5.07 13.47 -16.40
CA GLN A 323 -5.72 13.62 -15.09
C GLN A 323 -5.34 14.93 -14.40
N GLY A 324 -4.28 15.60 -14.87
CA GLY A 324 -3.79 16.83 -14.27
C GLY A 324 -3.11 16.60 -12.91
N LEU A 325 -2.40 15.50 -12.74
CA LEU A 325 -1.72 15.14 -11.50
C LEU A 325 -0.25 14.83 -11.77
N ILE A 326 0.65 15.43 -10.99
CA ILE A 326 2.03 14.99 -10.85
C ILE A 326 2.05 13.92 -9.76
N TYR A 327 2.12 12.65 -10.17
CA TYR A 327 2.05 11.53 -9.25
C TYR A 327 3.27 11.46 -8.34
N GLY A 328 3.06 10.99 -7.12
CA GLY A 328 4.08 10.96 -6.07
C GLY A 328 4.28 12.30 -5.36
N MET A 329 3.61 13.37 -5.81
CA MET A 329 3.63 14.69 -5.19
C MET A 329 2.35 14.95 -4.41
N GLY A 330 2.51 15.40 -3.15
CA GLY A 330 1.41 15.63 -2.22
C GLY A 330 1.03 14.38 -1.42
N HIS A 331 0.47 14.60 -0.26
CA HIS A 331 0.03 13.55 0.66
C HIS A 331 -1.22 14.00 1.43
N ALA A 332 -2.08 13.05 1.80
CA ALA A 332 -3.30 13.34 2.56
C ALA A 332 -3.02 13.94 3.96
N VAL A 333 -1.83 13.69 4.51
CA VAL A 333 -1.41 14.15 5.83
C VAL A 333 -0.26 15.15 5.72
N TYR A 334 0.86 14.76 5.09
CA TYR A 334 2.06 15.59 5.02
C TYR A 334 1.92 16.70 3.97
N SER A 335 2.32 17.92 4.34
CA SER A 335 2.33 19.07 3.44
C SER A 335 3.74 19.64 3.20
N ILE A 336 4.64 19.54 4.17
CA ILE A 336 5.99 20.08 4.09
C ILE A 336 7.00 19.01 3.66
N SER A 337 7.02 17.87 4.36
CA SER A 337 7.89 16.74 4.02
C SER A 337 7.25 15.41 4.43
N ASP A 338 7.57 14.33 3.71
CA ASP A 338 7.29 12.95 4.11
C ASP A 338 8.61 12.32 4.58
N PRO A 339 8.76 11.98 5.87
CA PRO A 339 10.01 11.45 6.40
C PRO A 339 10.46 10.16 5.73
N ARG A 340 9.53 9.40 5.14
CA ARG A 340 9.83 8.18 4.42
C ARG A 340 10.48 8.47 3.08
N ALA A 341 10.04 9.49 2.36
CA ALA A 341 10.63 9.90 1.10
C ALA A 341 12.05 10.46 1.30
N GLU A 342 12.26 11.22 2.38
CA GLU A 342 13.58 11.75 2.75
C GLU A 342 14.58 10.63 3.06
N ILE A 343 14.16 9.64 3.86
CA ILE A 343 14.99 8.46 4.17
C ILE A 343 15.30 7.69 2.88
N PHE A 344 14.30 7.41 2.04
CA PHE A 344 14.51 6.72 0.78
C PHE A 344 15.56 7.40 -0.10
N LYS A 345 15.45 8.69 -0.28
CA LYS A 345 16.33 9.48 -1.16
C LYS A 345 17.81 9.23 -0.88
N SER A 346 18.21 9.17 0.40
CA SER A 346 19.60 8.98 0.79
C SER A 346 20.20 7.61 0.38
N PHE A 347 19.35 6.56 0.26
CA PHE A 347 19.77 5.22 -0.16
C PHE A 347 19.59 5.00 -1.67
N VAL A 348 18.63 5.69 -2.29
CA VAL A 348 18.37 5.62 -3.73
C VAL A 348 19.57 6.11 -4.53
N GLU A 349 20.26 7.17 -4.08
CA GLU A 349 21.46 7.70 -4.73
C GLU A 349 22.57 6.67 -4.79
N LYS A 350 22.84 5.97 -3.68
CA LYS A 350 23.84 4.92 -3.61
C LYS A 350 23.53 3.76 -4.56
N LEU A 351 22.28 3.29 -4.55
CA LEU A 351 21.82 2.23 -5.44
C LEU A 351 21.88 2.66 -6.91
N ALA A 352 21.47 3.89 -7.22
CA ALA A 352 21.53 4.44 -8.57
C ALA A 352 22.97 4.50 -9.11
N THR A 353 23.93 4.80 -8.25
CA THR A 353 25.36 4.78 -8.59
C THR A 353 25.84 3.36 -8.89
N GLU A 354 25.55 2.39 -8.02
CA GLU A 354 25.90 0.97 -8.22
C GLU A 354 25.27 0.41 -9.52
N LYS A 355 24.02 0.81 -9.83
CA LYS A 355 23.29 0.36 -11.02
C LYS A 355 23.56 1.16 -12.29
N GLY A 356 24.42 2.19 -12.26
CA GLY A 356 24.64 3.09 -13.39
C GLY A 356 23.39 3.90 -13.80
N ARG A 357 22.48 4.12 -12.86
CA ARG A 357 21.18 4.82 -13.06
C ARG A 357 21.17 6.24 -12.48
N THR A 358 22.33 6.88 -12.32
CA THR A 358 22.45 8.23 -11.75
C THR A 358 21.65 9.28 -12.53
N LYS A 359 21.53 9.14 -13.86
CA LYS A 359 20.70 10.05 -14.68
C LYS A 359 19.23 9.98 -14.27
N ASP A 360 18.71 8.80 -13.97
CA ASP A 360 17.33 8.63 -13.48
C ASP A 360 17.16 9.29 -12.12
N PHE A 361 18.07 9.05 -11.19
CA PHE A 361 18.04 9.69 -9.87
C PHE A 361 18.06 11.22 -9.96
N ASN A 362 18.90 11.78 -10.84
CA ASN A 362 18.98 13.23 -11.03
C ASN A 362 17.67 13.80 -11.57
N LEU A 363 17.01 13.12 -12.51
CA LEU A 363 15.68 13.52 -13.00
C LEU A 363 14.63 13.50 -11.86
N TYR A 364 14.63 12.44 -11.02
CA TYR A 364 13.73 12.38 -9.86
C TYR A 364 13.99 13.53 -8.89
N SER A 365 15.25 13.80 -8.53
CA SER A 365 15.62 14.92 -7.66
C SER A 365 15.27 16.29 -8.24
N MET A 366 15.39 16.45 -9.57
CA MET A 366 14.97 17.66 -10.26
C MET A 366 13.45 17.85 -10.17
N ILE A 367 12.67 16.82 -10.49
CA ILE A 367 11.20 16.88 -10.44
C ILE A 367 10.70 17.10 -9.02
N GLU A 368 11.31 16.47 -8.02
CA GLU A 368 11.00 16.72 -6.60
C GLU A 368 11.10 18.20 -6.23
N THR A 369 12.07 18.92 -6.82
CA THR A 369 12.27 20.35 -6.59
C THR A 369 11.34 21.22 -7.42
N LEU A 370 11.10 20.85 -8.69
CA LEU A 370 10.29 21.64 -9.62
C LEU A 370 8.79 21.48 -9.41
N ALA A 371 8.32 20.27 -9.11
CA ALA A 371 6.89 19.97 -9.03
C ALA A 371 6.14 20.81 -7.99
N PRO A 372 6.65 21.06 -6.78
CA PRO A 372 6.00 21.97 -5.83
C PRO A 372 5.82 23.39 -6.37
N GLN A 373 6.81 23.90 -7.09
CA GLN A 373 6.78 25.23 -7.69
C GLN A 373 5.70 25.31 -8.77
N VAL A 374 5.70 24.36 -9.70
CA VAL A 374 4.72 24.32 -10.80
C VAL A 374 3.29 24.13 -10.25
N ILE A 375 3.10 23.27 -9.23
CA ILE A 375 1.80 23.08 -8.59
C ILE A 375 1.32 24.38 -7.92
N ALA A 376 2.22 25.11 -7.24
CA ALA A 376 1.88 26.37 -6.60
C ALA A 376 1.50 27.44 -7.63
N GLU A 377 2.28 27.56 -8.72
CA GLU A 377 2.03 28.51 -9.82
C GLU A 377 0.66 28.24 -10.50
N GLU A 378 0.40 26.99 -10.90
CA GLU A 378 -0.78 26.63 -11.70
C GLU A 378 -2.09 26.52 -10.89
N ARG A 379 -2.00 26.11 -9.62
CA ARG A 379 -3.19 25.83 -8.80
C ARG A 379 -3.42 26.81 -7.66
N GLN A 380 -2.57 27.83 -7.51
CA GLN A 380 -2.61 28.79 -6.41
C GLN A 380 -2.68 28.11 -5.02
N ILE A 381 -2.04 26.94 -4.89
CA ILE A 381 -1.97 26.18 -3.65
C ILE A 381 -0.70 26.58 -2.92
N TYR A 382 -0.83 27.44 -1.93
CA TYR A 382 0.29 27.92 -1.08
C TYR A 382 0.57 26.99 0.13
N LYS A 383 -0.20 25.92 0.31
CA LYS A 383 0.16 24.83 1.22
C LYS A 383 1.28 24.05 0.56
N GLY A 384 2.37 23.83 1.27
CA GLY A 384 3.50 23.06 0.76
C GLY A 384 3.04 21.72 0.15
N VAL A 385 3.68 21.31 -0.93
CA VAL A 385 3.49 20.02 -1.59
C VAL A 385 4.85 19.32 -1.57
N SER A 386 4.93 18.13 -1.01
CA SER A 386 6.17 17.35 -0.92
C SER A 386 6.05 16.02 -1.64
N ALA A 387 7.19 15.44 -2.01
CA ALA A 387 7.25 14.05 -2.47
C ALA A 387 6.78 13.13 -1.33
N ASN A 388 6.00 12.12 -1.67
CA ASN A 388 5.60 11.06 -0.76
C ASN A 388 6.43 9.79 -0.98
N VAL A 389 6.22 8.75 -0.17
CA VAL A 389 6.99 7.50 -0.26
C VAL A 389 6.91 6.82 -1.64
N ASP A 390 5.79 6.97 -2.35
CA ASP A 390 5.58 6.37 -3.67
C ASP A 390 6.42 7.01 -4.76
N PHE A 391 6.88 8.26 -4.54
CA PHE A 391 7.72 8.98 -5.49
C PHE A 391 9.03 8.23 -5.78
N TYR A 392 9.72 7.74 -4.75
CA TYR A 392 10.98 7.03 -4.91
C TYR A 392 10.85 5.49 -4.96
N SER A 393 9.78 4.92 -4.41
CA SER A 393 9.65 3.46 -4.32
C SER A 393 9.63 2.77 -5.67
N GLY A 394 8.96 3.36 -6.67
CA GLY A 394 8.94 2.82 -8.02
C GLY A 394 10.31 2.83 -8.70
N LEU A 395 11.12 3.88 -8.49
CA LEU A 395 12.50 3.93 -8.96
C LEU A 395 13.35 2.84 -8.33
N VAL A 396 13.27 2.67 -7.00
CA VAL A 396 13.96 1.60 -6.27
C VAL A 396 13.60 0.24 -6.85
N TYR A 397 12.31 -0.07 -6.96
CA TYR A 397 11.87 -1.35 -7.48
C TYR A 397 12.36 -1.60 -8.92
N SER A 398 12.37 -0.56 -9.76
CA SER A 398 12.91 -0.67 -11.13
C SER A 398 14.43 -0.92 -11.15
N MET A 399 15.20 -0.37 -10.21
CA MET A 399 16.64 -0.60 -10.09
C MET A 399 16.99 -1.98 -9.51
N LEU A 400 16.06 -2.58 -8.76
CA LEU A 400 16.15 -3.94 -8.24
C LEU A 400 15.63 -5.00 -9.21
N ASP A 401 15.22 -4.60 -10.42
CA ASP A 401 14.59 -5.46 -11.44
C ASP A 401 13.31 -6.15 -10.91
N ILE A 402 12.61 -5.50 -10.00
CA ILE A 402 11.29 -5.94 -9.55
C ILE A 402 10.27 -5.54 -10.61
N PRO A 403 9.50 -6.48 -11.17
CA PRO A 403 8.49 -6.18 -12.18
C PRO A 403 7.32 -5.37 -11.63
N GLU A 404 6.70 -4.56 -12.49
CA GLU A 404 5.61 -3.64 -12.09
C GLU A 404 4.41 -4.39 -11.48
N GLU A 405 4.16 -5.62 -11.90
CA GLU A 405 3.12 -6.48 -11.35
C GLU A 405 3.32 -6.81 -9.86
N LEU A 406 4.55 -6.66 -9.36
CA LEU A 406 4.90 -6.87 -7.95
C LEU A 406 4.96 -5.58 -7.13
N PHE A 407 4.80 -4.39 -7.68
CA PHE A 407 4.92 -3.13 -6.93
C PHE A 407 3.90 -3.03 -5.78
N THR A 408 2.61 -3.21 -6.07
CA THR A 408 1.57 -3.23 -5.04
C THR A 408 1.69 -4.45 -4.12
N PRO A 409 2.02 -5.67 -4.59
CA PRO A 409 2.36 -6.79 -3.73
C PRO A 409 3.53 -6.53 -2.76
N MET A 410 4.60 -5.81 -3.16
CA MET A 410 5.68 -5.42 -2.24
C MET A 410 5.14 -4.53 -1.10
N PHE A 411 4.24 -3.60 -1.45
CA PHE A 411 3.55 -2.80 -0.44
C PHE A 411 2.70 -3.67 0.50
N ALA A 412 1.98 -4.67 -0.01
CA ALA A 412 1.20 -5.60 0.80
C ALA A 412 2.07 -6.46 1.73
N ILE A 413 3.24 -6.95 1.24
CA ILE A 413 4.22 -7.71 2.03
C ILE A 413 4.70 -6.91 3.24
N ALA A 414 4.90 -5.62 3.06
CA ALA A 414 5.28 -4.73 4.16
C ALA A 414 4.08 -4.44 5.09
N ARG A 415 2.97 -3.99 4.52
CA ARG A 415 1.83 -3.45 5.25
C ARG A 415 1.06 -4.48 6.06
N ILE A 416 1.16 -5.79 5.73
CA ILE A 416 0.53 -6.84 6.52
C ILE A 416 1.00 -6.83 7.98
N VAL A 417 2.21 -6.37 8.26
CA VAL A 417 2.72 -6.22 9.63
C VAL A 417 1.87 -5.18 10.39
N GLY A 418 1.67 -4.00 9.80
CA GLY A 418 0.83 -2.95 10.36
C GLY A 418 -0.63 -3.40 10.51
N TRP A 419 -1.21 -4.07 9.50
CA TRP A 419 -2.57 -4.63 9.62
C TRP A 419 -2.70 -5.61 10.76
N SER A 420 -1.72 -6.52 10.91
CA SER A 420 -1.70 -7.50 11.98
C SER A 420 -1.61 -6.85 13.37
N ALA A 421 -0.75 -5.83 13.52
CA ALA A 421 -0.64 -5.07 14.76
C ALA A 421 -1.97 -4.36 15.11
N HIS A 422 -2.58 -3.68 14.13
CA HIS A 422 -3.87 -3.02 14.33
C HIS A 422 -5.01 -3.99 14.61
N ARG A 423 -4.98 -5.19 14.01
CA ARG A 423 -5.95 -6.25 14.33
C ARG A 423 -5.81 -6.73 15.78
N ILE A 424 -4.59 -6.99 16.22
CA ILE A 424 -4.31 -7.42 17.60
C ILE A 424 -4.77 -6.34 18.58
N GLU A 425 -4.44 -5.07 18.33
CA GLU A 425 -4.87 -3.95 19.16
C GLU A 425 -6.40 -3.84 19.20
N GLU A 426 -7.09 -4.01 18.08
CA GLU A 426 -8.54 -3.94 17.98
C GLU A 426 -9.20 -5.06 18.80
N ILE A 427 -8.69 -6.29 18.71
CA ILE A 427 -9.21 -7.43 19.49
C ILE A 427 -9.04 -7.19 21.00
N ILE A 428 -7.92 -6.63 21.42
CA ILE A 428 -7.63 -6.37 22.86
C ILE A 428 -8.49 -5.22 23.40
N THR A 429 -8.75 -4.21 22.56
CA THR A 429 -9.28 -2.91 23.02
C THR A 429 -10.76 -2.72 22.72
N ALA A 430 -11.23 -3.25 21.57
CA ALA A 430 -12.59 -2.97 21.09
C ALA A 430 -13.62 -3.87 21.75
N ASP A 431 -14.69 -3.24 22.22
CA ASP A 431 -15.87 -3.90 22.78
C ASP A 431 -17.12 -3.72 21.91
N LYS A 432 -17.02 -2.96 20.81
CA LYS A 432 -18.14 -2.57 19.96
C LYS A 432 -17.83 -2.68 18.48
N ILE A 433 -18.83 -3.12 17.71
CA ILE A 433 -18.77 -3.08 16.24
C ILE A 433 -18.78 -1.63 15.74
N MET A 434 -17.91 -1.30 14.79
CA MET A 434 -17.89 0.00 14.13
C MET A 434 -19.10 0.14 13.22
N ARG A 435 -20.03 1.04 13.56
CA ARG A 435 -21.29 1.25 12.84
C ARG A 435 -21.60 2.74 12.72
N PRO A 436 -21.08 3.43 11.69
CA PRO A 436 -21.45 4.83 11.45
C PRO A 436 -22.93 5.00 11.11
N ALA A 437 -23.45 6.20 11.35
CA ALA A 437 -24.83 6.56 10.97
C ALA A 437 -24.88 7.01 9.51
N TYR A 438 -26.00 6.73 8.84
CA TYR A 438 -26.35 7.24 7.52
C TYR A 438 -27.74 7.86 7.56
N VAL A 439 -27.92 8.95 6.82
CA VAL A 439 -29.22 9.61 6.60
C VAL A 439 -29.80 9.09 5.29
N SER A 440 -31.05 8.69 5.30
CA SER A 440 -31.77 8.34 4.08
C SER A 440 -32.30 9.60 3.38
N ASN A 441 -32.08 9.67 2.07
CA ASN A 441 -32.57 10.74 1.20
C ASN A 441 -33.76 10.25 0.31
N CYS A 442 -34.34 9.11 0.66
CA CYS A 442 -35.47 8.56 -0.06
C CYS A 442 -36.82 9.05 0.58
N ASP A 443 -37.77 9.37 -0.26
CA ASP A 443 -39.15 9.57 0.18
C ASP A 443 -39.79 8.26 0.65
N TYR A 444 -40.88 8.37 1.38
CA TYR A 444 -41.69 7.23 1.77
C TYR A 444 -42.72 6.94 0.68
N TYR A 445 -42.82 5.68 0.26
CA TYR A 445 -43.75 5.22 -0.73
C TYR A 445 -44.54 4.02 -0.21
N ASP A 446 -45.84 3.98 -0.50
CA ASP A 446 -46.62 2.79 -0.27
C ASP A 446 -46.32 1.72 -1.32
N TYR A 447 -46.45 0.46 -0.91
CA TYR A 447 -46.27 -0.65 -1.85
C TYR A 447 -47.42 -0.71 -2.84
N THR A 448 -47.11 -0.63 -4.13
CA THR A 448 -48.05 -0.79 -5.23
C THR A 448 -47.96 -2.19 -5.81
N ASN A 449 -49.09 -2.84 -6.06
CA ASN A 449 -49.15 -4.16 -6.68
C ASN A 449 -48.56 -4.15 -8.08
N ILE A 450 -47.98 -5.30 -8.52
CA ILE A 450 -47.26 -5.37 -9.78
C ILE A 450 -48.12 -5.02 -11.01
N GLU A 451 -49.39 -5.30 -10.93
CA GLU A 451 -50.36 -5.01 -11.99
C GLU A 451 -50.71 -3.51 -12.10
N GLU A 452 -50.42 -2.72 -11.09
CA GLU A 452 -50.70 -1.29 -10.98
C GLU A 452 -49.48 -0.38 -11.19
N ARG A 453 -48.31 -0.96 -11.51
CA ARG A 453 -47.04 -0.24 -11.67
C ARG A 453 -46.83 0.28 -13.08
#